data_0f9234b366bcc75632dcb9e451ce5865
#
_entry.id   0f9234b366bcc75632dcb9e451ce5865
#
_cell.length_a   1.000
_cell.length_b   1.000
_cell.length_c   1.000
_cell.angle_alpha   90.00
_cell.angle_beta   90.00
_cell.angle_gamma   90.00
#
_symmetry.space_group_name_H-M   'P 1'
#
loop_
_entity.id
_entity.type
_entity.pdbx_description
1 polymer ?
#
loop_
_entity_poly.entity_id
_entity_poly.type
_entity_poly.pdbx_seq_one_letter_code
_entity_poly.pdbx_strand_id
1 'polypeptide(L)'
;MTELVFILDSSGSMSGLEKDTIGGFNSMLEKQRKEPGDAVVSTVLFDNEIEVIHDRVAIADVPNLTDEEYYVRGCTALLDAVGGAIHHIGNVHKYARREDVPEKTLFIITTDGLENASRRYTYDKVRHMIERQKERYGWEFIFLGANIDAAAEARRFGIDETMAANYHCDEAGTALNYQVISEAITSVRASSAPLSADWKKKIDADYKKRGGKR
;
A
#
# COMPACT_ATOMS: atom_id res chain seq x y z
N MET A 1 10.39 3.16 15.83
CA MET A 1 9.45 3.91 14.94
C MET A 1 9.23 3.13 13.67
N THR A 2 7.98 3.07 13.18
CA THR A 2 7.61 2.40 11.91
C THR A 2 7.14 3.43 10.89
N GLU A 3 7.49 3.29 9.63
CA GLU A 3 6.98 4.10 8.54
C GLU A 3 6.01 3.28 7.68
N LEU A 4 4.82 3.82 7.48
CA LEU A 4 3.74 3.24 6.69
C LEU A 4 3.52 4.10 5.45
N VAL A 5 3.67 3.51 4.27
CA VAL A 5 3.50 4.21 3.00
C VAL A 5 2.35 3.55 2.23
N PHE A 6 1.24 4.26 2.15
CA PHE A 6 0.06 3.82 1.41
C PHE A 6 0.08 4.40 -0.01
N ILE A 7 -0.09 3.54 -1.00
CA ILE A 7 -0.23 3.89 -2.40
C ILE A 7 -1.60 3.40 -2.84
N LEU A 8 -2.55 4.32 -2.95
CA LEU A 8 -3.97 4.03 -3.14
C LEU A 8 -4.42 4.46 -4.54
N ASP A 9 -4.99 3.52 -5.24
CA ASP A 9 -5.59 3.75 -6.55
C ASP A 9 -6.84 4.63 -6.42
N SER A 10 -6.87 5.73 -7.17
CA SER A 10 -8.02 6.61 -7.35
C SER A 10 -8.42 6.71 -8.82
N SER A 11 -8.03 5.73 -9.64
CA SER A 11 -8.42 5.65 -11.04
C SER A 11 -9.90 5.33 -11.23
N GLY A 12 -10.41 5.54 -12.43
CA GLY A 12 -11.83 5.42 -12.75
C GLY A 12 -12.45 4.04 -12.48
N SER A 13 -11.65 2.97 -12.43
CA SER A 13 -12.09 1.62 -12.09
C SER A 13 -12.53 1.48 -10.64
N MET A 14 -12.01 2.32 -9.73
CA MET A 14 -12.42 2.38 -8.32
C MET A 14 -13.80 3.02 -8.10
N SER A 15 -14.51 3.42 -9.17
CA SER A 15 -15.82 4.06 -9.09
C SER A 15 -16.85 3.19 -8.38
N GLY A 16 -17.53 3.79 -7.40
CA GLY A 16 -18.51 3.11 -6.55
C GLY A 16 -17.93 2.54 -5.26
N LEU A 17 -16.61 2.55 -5.08
CA LEU A 17 -15.91 2.10 -3.87
C LEU A 17 -15.31 3.24 -3.04
N GLU A 18 -15.58 4.49 -3.41
CA GLU A 18 -14.98 5.66 -2.74
C GLU A 18 -15.28 5.66 -1.25
N LYS A 19 -16.55 5.44 -0.87
CA LYS A 19 -16.98 5.40 0.53
C LYS A 19 -16.37 4.25 1.31
N ASP A 20 -16.25 3.08 0.67
CA ASP A 20 -15.68 1.88 1.29
C ASP A 20 -14.17 2.03 1.49
N THR A 21 -13.49 2.65 0.52
CA THR A 21 -12.06 2.96 0.60
C THR A 21 -11.78 3.98 1.70
N ILE A 22 -12.51 5.10 1.72
CA ILE A 22 -12.41 6.14 2.76
C ILE A 22 -12.70 5.55 4.14
N GLY A 23 -13.83 4.85 4.30
CA GLY A 23 -14.24 4.25 5.56
C GLY A 23 -13.26 3.19 6.06
N GLY A 24 -12.80 2.32 5.17
CA GLY A 24 -11.82 1.28 5.47
C GLY A 24 -10.46 1.85 5.89
N PHE A 25 -9.95 2.82 5.13
CA PHE A 25 -8.69 3.50 5.44
C PHE A 25 -8.75 4.21 6.81
N ASN A 26 -9.79 4.99 7.06
CA ASN A 26 -9.96 5.70 8.32
C ASN A 26 -10.12 4.74 9.51
N SER A 27 -10.90 3.67 9.36
CA SER A 27 -11.06 2.64 10.40
C SER A 27 -9.74 1.94 10.72
N MET A 28 -8.94 1.65 9.69
CA MET A 28 -7.59 1.10 9.86
C MET A 28 -6.70 2.09 10.62
N LEU A 29 -6.65 3.37 10.24
CA LEU A 29 -5.88 4.39 10.93
C LEU A 29 -6.26 4.52 12.40
N GLU A 30 -7.58 4.52 12.71
CA GLU A 30 -8.06 4.57 14.09
C GLU A 30 -7.57 3.39 14.95
N LYS A 31 -7.53 2.20 14.38
CA LYS A 31 -6.97 1.03 15.06
C LYS A 31 -5.48 1.20 15.29
N GLN A 32 -4.76 1.64 14.26
CA GLN A 32 -3.31 1.81 14.32
C GLN A 32 -2.86 2.92 15.27
N ARG A 33 -3.68 3.96 15.50
CA ARG A 33 -3.43 5.00 16.53
C ARG A 33 -3.43 4.44 17.95
N LYS A 34 -4.14 3.33 18.19
CA LYS A 34 -4.24 2.66 19.51
C LYS A 34 -3.12 1.65 19.75
N GLU A 35 -2.39 1.26 18.69
CA GLU A 35 -1.28 0.33 18.81
C GLU A 35 -0.05 1.00 19.43
N PRO A 36 0.73 0.27 20.25
CA PRO A 36 1.92 0.83 20.87
C PRO A 36 3.02 1.15 19.86
N GLY A 37 3.88 2.09 20.23
CA GLY A 37 5.03 2.53 19.44
C GLY A 37 4.70 3.61 18.42
N ASP A 38 5.72 4.38 18.06
CA ASP A 38 5.58 5.49 17.14
C ASP A 38 5.48 4.99 15.68
N ALA A 39 4.64 5.66 14.91
CA ALA A 39 4.56 5.45 13.48
C ALA A 39 4.35 6.77 12.73
N VAL A 40 4.89 6.86 11.53
CA VAL A 40 4.63 7.94 10.58
C VAL A 40 3.94 7.35 9.34
N VAL A 41 3.09 8.17 8.74
CA VAL A 41 2.24 7.77 7.62
C VAL A 41 2.47 8.69 6.43
N SER A 42 2.72 8.09 5.29
CA SER A 42 2.64 8.75 3.98
C SER A 42 1.49 8.13 3.19
N THR A 43 0.68 8.95 2.54
CA THR A 43 -0.41 8.48 1.68
C THR A 43 -0.32 9.15 0.33
N VAL A 44 -0.21 8.33 -0.69
CA VAL A 44 -0.11 8.74 -2.09
C VAL A 44 -1.35 8.23 -2.81
N LEU A 45 -2.14 9.14 -3.34
CA LEU A 45 -3.22 8.83 -4.27
C LEU A 45 -2.68 8.87 -5.69
N PHE A 46 -3.17 8.00 -6.54
CA PHE A 46 -2.77 8.03 -7.94
C PHE A 46 -3.91 7.67 -8.89
N ASP A 47 -3.95 8.40 -9.97
CA ASP A 47 -4.65 8.09 -11.22
C ASP A 47 -3.65 8.24 -12.39
N ASN A 48 -3.83 9.16 -13.33
CA ASN A 48 -2.79 9.61 -14.27
C ASN A 48 -1.91 10.72 -13.67
N GLU A 49 -2.26 11.22 -12.51
CA GLU A 49 -1.48 12.14 -11.69
C GLU A 49 -1.18 11.49 -10.33
N ILE A 50 -0.23 12.04 -9.60
CA ILE A 50 0.19 11.54 -8.30
C ILE A 50 0.03 12.65 -7.30
N GLU A 51 -0.73 12.38 -6.26
CA GLU A 51 -1.01 13.32 -5.18
C GLU A 51 -0.56 12.76 -3.84
N VAL A 52 0.34 13.49 -3.15
CA VAL A 52 0.77 13.13 -1.80
C VAL A 52 -0.09 13.90 -0.82
N ILE A 53 -1.04 13.21 -0.18
CA ILE A 53 -1.96 13.83 0.78
C ILE A 53 -1.45 13.79 2.22
N HIS A 54 -0.63 12.81 2.55
CA HIS A 54 0.11 12.75 3.81
C HIS A 54 1.58 12.48 3.51
N ASP A 55 2.48 13.25 4.08
CA ASP A 55 3.93 13.07 3.94
C ASP A 55 4.58 12.94 5.31
N ARG A 56 4.81 11.70 5.73
CA ARG A 56 5.46 11.33 7.00
C ARG A 56 4.82 11.98 8.24
N VAL A 57 3.51 12.09 8.24
CA VAL A 57 2.74 12.64 9.35
C VAL A 57 2.71 11.62 10.51
N ALA A 58 2.93 12.07 11.74
CA ALA A 58 2.77 11.19 12.91
C ALA A 58 1.36 10.57 12.91
N ILE A 59 1.26 9.28 13.14
CA ILE A 59 -0.01 8.55 13.00
C ILE A 59 -1.13 9.11 13.88
N ALA A 60 -0.79 9.70 15.01
CA ALA A 60 -1.73 10.37 15.91
C ALA A 60 -2.37 11.62 15.27
N ASP A 61 -1.63 12.28 14.38
CA ASP A 61 -2.00 13.56 13.78
C ASP A 61 -2.48 13.43 12.32
N VAL A 62 -2.47 12.22 11.74
CA VAL A 62 -2.97 12.00 10.37
C VAL A 62 -4.46 12.36 10.31
N PRO A 63 -4.88 13.33 9.48
CA PRO A 63 -6.31 13.61 9.31
C PRO A 63 -7.02 12.41 8.67
N ASN A 64 -8.33 12.30 8.92
CA ASN A 64 -9.12 11.30 8.23
C ASN A 64 -9.25 11.67 6.75
N LEU A 65 -9.21 10.66 5.90
CA LEU A 65 -9.49 10.81 4.48
C LEU A 65 -10.96 11.16 4.27
N THR A 66 -11.25 12.09 3.39
CA THR A 66 -12.60 12.52 3.03
C THR A 66 -12.82 12.43 1.51
N ASP A 67 -14.03 12.71 1.05
CA ASP A 67 -14.38 12.79 -0.36
C ASP A 67 -13.81 14.05 -1.05
N GLU A 68 -13.25 14.99 -0.29
CA GLU A 68 -12.51 16.11 -0.85
C GLU A 68 -11.13 15.69 -1.38
N GLU A 69 -10.44 14.74 -0.68
CA GLU A 69 -9.14 14.23 -1.11
C GLU A 69 -9.28 12.98 -2.00
N TYR A 70 -10.15 12.03 -1.60
CA TYR A 70 -10.29 10.77 -2.32
C TYR A 70 -11.52 10.79 -3.23
N TYR A 71 -11.30 11.03 -4.50
CA TYR A 71 -12.28 10.94 -5.57
C TYR A 71 -11.66 10.24 -6.78
N VAL A 72 -12.48 9.52 -7.54
CA VAL A 72 -12.00 8.68 -8.63
C VAL A 72 -12.02 9.41 -9.97
N ARG A 73 -10.93 9.25 -10.75
CA ARG A 73 -10.78 9.81 -12.09
C ARG A 73 -9.66 9.13 -12.87
N GLY A 74 -9.63 9.32 -14.17
CA GLY A 74 -8.45 9.06 -15.02
C GLY A 74 -8.07 7.59 -15.18
N CYS A 75 -6.79 7.38 -15.44
CA CYS A 75 -6.13 6.12 -15.74
C CYS A 75 -5.23 5.70 -14.56
N THR A 76 -4.42 4.64 -14.74
CA THR A 76 -3.66 4.00 -13.66
C THR A 76 -2.15 4.18 -13.88
N ALA A 77 -1.53 5.24 -13.31
CA ALA A 77 -0.09 5.50 -13.37
C ALA A 77 0.65 4.88 -12.16
N LEU A 78 0.48 3.57 -11.97
CA LEU A 78 0.96 2.82 -10.79
C LEU A 78 2.49 2.84 -10.65
N LEU A 79 3.23 2.69 -11.77
CA LEU A 79 4.70 2.72 -11.72
C LEU A 79 5.23 4.08 -11.29
N ASP A 80 4.60 5.16 -11.75
CA ASP A 80 4.99 6.51 -11.38
C ASP A 80 4.72 6.79 -9.90
N ALA A 81 3.60 6.28 -9.35
CA ALA A 81 3.26 6.39 -7.94
C ALA A 81 4.24 5.62 -7.06
N VAL A 82 4.45 4.33 -7.34
CA VAL A 82 5.36 3.48 -6.56
C VAL A 82 6.79 3.97 -6.67
N GLY A 83 7.29 4.24 -7.88
CA GLY A 83 8.65 4.71 -8.10
C GLY A 83 8.91 6.08 -7.46
N GLY A 84 7.93 6.99 -7.56
CA GLY A 84 7.99 8.31 -6.94
C GLY A 84 8.05 8.24 -5.42
N ALA A 85 7.18 7.43 -4.81
CA ALA A 85 7.15 7.25 -3.36
C ALA A 85 8.46 6.61 -2.83
N ILE A 86 8.97 5.55 -3.48
CA ILE A 86 10.26 4.94 -3.10
C ILE A 86 11.40 5.94 -3.20
N HIS A 87 11.41 6.75 -4.26
CA HIS A 87 12.45 7.77 -4.45
C HIS A 87 12.39 8.83 -3.34
N HIS A 88 11.19 9.33 -3.04
CA HIS A 88 10.97 10.35 -2.00
C HIS A 88 11.39 9.84 -0.62
N ILE A 89 10.81 8.74 -0.15
CA ILE A 89 11.12 8.16 1.17
C ILE A 89 12.59 7.77 1.27
N GLY A 90 13.16 7.17 0.23
CA GLY A 90 14.57 6.82 0.18
C GLY A 90 15.50 8.02 0.30
N ASN A 91 15.15 9.16 -0.29
CA ASN A 91 15.90 10.40 -0.12
C ASN A 91 15.76 10.97 1.31
N VAL A 92 14.54 10.93 1.87
CA VAL A 92 14.35 11.36 3.27
C VAL A 92 15.23 10.53 4.21
N HIS A 93 15.21 9.20 4.11
CA HIS A 93 16.06 8.34 4.95
C HIS A 93 17.55 8.59 4.74
N LYS A 94 17.97 8.84 3.51
CA LYS A 94 19.38 9.11 3.17
C LYS A 94 19.94 10.36 3.85
N TYR A 95 19.10 11.39 4.01
CA TYR A 95 19.53 12.68 4.56
C TYR A 95 19.07 12.93 6.01
N ALA A 96 18.22 12.06 6.55
CA ALA A 96 17.81 12.08 7.95
C ALA A 96 18.97 11.70 8.87
N ARG A 97 18.93 12.19 10.11
CA ARG A 97 19.82 11.68 11.16
C ARG A 97 19.49 10.21 11.41
N ARG A 98 20.50 9.42 11.80
CA ARG A 98 20.35 7.97 11.99
C ARG A 98 19.21 7.61 12.98
N GLU A 99 19.03 8.41 14.01
CA GLU A 99 17.98 8.26 15.03
C GLU A 99 16.56 8.56 14.51
N ASP A 100 16.45 9.34 13.43
CA ASP A 100 15.17 9.71 12.81
C ASP A 100 14.77 8.77 11.66
N VAL A 101 15.67 7.85 11.27
CA VAL A 101 15.34 6.83 10.25
C VAL A 101 14.49 5.74 10.91
N PRO A 102 13.31 5.42 10.36
CA PRO A 102 12.47 4.34 10.87
C PRO A 102 13.17 3.00 10.86
N GLU A 103 12.97 2.21 11.91
CA GLU A 103 13.49 0.83 11.99
C GLU A 103 12.82 -0.09 10.97
N LYS A 104 11.59 0.25 10.59
CA LYS A 104 10.78 -0.50 9.63
C LYS A 104 10.06 0.43 8.70
N THR A 105 9.99 0.03 7.44
CA THR A 105 9.24 0.73 6.40
C THR A 105 8.39 -0.30 5.66
N LEU A 106 7.08 -0.09 5.67
CA LEU A 106 6.11 -0.95 4.99
C LEU A 106 5.37 -0.14 3.92
N PHE A 107 5.47 -0.58 2.68
CA PHE A 107 4.68 -0.09 1.56
C PHE A 107 3.45 -0.96 1.36
N ILE A 108 2.28 -0.33 1.30
CA ILE A 108 0.99 -0.97 1.03
C ILE A 108 0.46 -0.41 -0.28
N ILE A 109 0.46 -1.23 -1.32
CA ILE A 109 0.05 -0.87 -2.67
C ILE A 109 -1.30 -1.51 -2.95
N THR A 110 -2.32 -0.70 -3.23
CA THR A 110 -3.67 -1.17 -3.54
C THR A 110 -4.10 -0.64 -4.90
N THR A 111 -4.51 -1.52 -5.80
CA THR A 111 -4.99 -1.17 -7.14
C THR A 111 -6.09 -2.13 -7.60
N ASP A 112 -6.99 -1.66 -8.44
CA ASP A 112 -8.01 -2.51 -9.11
C ASP A 112 -7.83 -2.59 -10.63
N GLY A 113 -6.70 -2.07 -11.12
CA GLY A 113 -6.38 -2.04 -12.53
C GLY A 113 -4.91 -2.33 -12.84
N LEU A 114 -4.64 -2.61 -14.11
CA LEU A 114 -3.29 -2.74 -14.62
C LEU A 114 -2.69 -1.37 -14.91
N GLU A 115 -1.38 -1.26 -14.73
CA GLU A 115 -0.57 -0.12 -15.17
C GLU A 115 -0.85 0.26 -16.64
N ASN A 116 -1.21 1.50 -16.90
CA ASN A 116 -1.52 1.96 -18.26
C ASN A 116 -1.20 3.42 -18.56
N ALA A 117 -0.69 4.19 -17.60
CA ALA A 117 -0.53 5.63 -17.76
C ALA A 117 0.82 6.21 -17.32
N SER A 118 1.70 5.42 -16.71
CA SER A 118 3.01 5.88 -16.24
C SER A 118 3.93 6.34 -17.37
N ARG A 119 4.69 7.40 -17.11
CA ARG A 119 5.58 8.04 -18.09
C ARG A 119 7.03 8.21 -17.59
N ARG A 120 7.25 8.13 -16.27
CA ARG A 120 8.53 8.47 -15.61
C ARG A 120 9.31 7.23 -15.20
N TYR A 121 8.59 6.15 -14.85
CA TYR A 121 9.17 4.91 -14.37
C TYR A 121 8.73 3.74 -15.25
N THR A 122 9.64 2.77 -15.39
CA THR A 122 9.37 1.48 -16.05
C THR A 122 9.34 0.36 -15.02
N TYR A 123 8.77 -0.79 -15.36
CA TYR A 123 8.79 -1.98 -14.49
C TYR A 123 10.20 -2.34 -14.04
N ASP A 124 11.17 -2.37 -14.95
CA ASP A 124 12.56 -2.70 -14.61
C ASP A 124 13.16 -1.72 -13.60
N LYS A 125 12.89 -0.43 -13.76
CA LYS A 125 13.38 0.60 -12.86
C LYS A 125 12.76 0.48 -11.48
N VAL A 126 11.43 0.32 -11.39
CA VAL A 126 10.71 0.17 -10.12
C VAL A 126 11.14 -1.14 -9.43
N ARG A 127 11.25 -2.23 -10.19
CA ARG A 127 11.74 -3.51 -9.68
C ARG A 127 13.11 -3.40 -9.03
N HIS A 128 14.09 -2.79 -9.70
CA HIS A 128 15.41 -2.56 -9.13
C HIS A 128 15.37 -1.70 -7.86
N MET A 129 14.47 -0.70 -7.83
CA MET A 129 14.29 0.13 -6.64
C MET A 129 13.74 -0.71 -5.48
N ILE A 130 12.71 -1.51 -5.68
CA ILE A 130 12.12 -2.38 -4.67
C ILE A 130 13.14 -3.40 -4.16
N GLU A 131 13.79 -4.14 -5.06
CA GLU A 131 14.81 -5.13 -4.71
C GLU A 131 15.91 -4.50 -3.86
N ARG A 132 16.41 -3.34 -4.26
CA ARG A 132 17.42 -2.60 -3.50
C ARG A 132 16.95 -2.20 -2.10
N GLN A 133 15.72 -1.70 -1.95
CA GLN A 133 15.20 -1.30 -0.64
C GLN A 133 14.98 -2.50 0.27
N LYS A 134 14.50 -3.61 -0.27
CA LYS A 134 14.37 -4.88 0.47
C LYS A 134 15.72 -5.39 0.96
N GLU A 135 16.69 -5.50 0.08
CA GLU A 135 17.99 -6.11 0.38
C GLU A 135 18.87 -5.27 1.30
N ARG A 136 18.89 -3.94 1.11
CA ARG A 136 19.79 -3.06 1.83
C ARG A 136 19.21 -2.46 3.10
N TYR A 137 17.89 -2.26 3.13
CA TYR A 137 17.24 -1.50 4.19
C TYR A 137 16.09 -2.26 4.86
N GLY A 138 15.81 -3.48 4.42
CA GLY A 138 14.77 -4.32 5.01
C GLY A 138 13.35 -3.78 4.82
N TRP A 139 13.11 -2.98 3.77
CA TRP A 139 11.77 -2.49 3.49
C TRP A 139 10.86 -3.64 3.08
N GLU A 140 9.63 -3.58 3.50
CA GLU A 140 8.60 -4.56 3.16
C GLU A 140 7.57 -3.95 2.21
N PHE A 141 7.01 -4.78 1.32
CA PHE A 141 6.05 -4.37 0.32
C PHE A 141 4.89 -5.36 0.27
N ILE A 142 3.66 -4.85 0.41
CA ILE A 142 2.42 -5.60 0.22
C ILE A 142 1.75 -5.09 -1.05
N PHE A 143 1.28 -6.00 -1.88
CA PHE A 143 0.56 -5.70 -3.10
C PHE A 143 -0.84 -6.32 -3.09
N LEU A 144 -1.86 -5.48 -3.21
CA LEU A 144 -3.27 -5.87 -3.20
C LEU A 144 -3.89 -5.49 -4.53
N GLY A 145 -4.28 -6.48 -5.28
CA GLY A 145 -4.86 -6.31 -6.62
C GLY A 145 -6.28 -6.81 -6.70
N ALA A 146 -7.19 -6.01 -7.26
CA ALA A 146 -8.51 -6.47 -7.67
C ALA A 146 -8.58 -6.49 -9.20
N ASN A 147 -9.44 -7.35 -9.75
CA ASN A 147 -9.65 -7.46 -11.21
C ASN A 147 -8.41 -7.77 -12.05
N ILE A 148 -7.29 -8.11 -11.43
CA ILE A 148 -6.00 -8.44 -12.07
C ILE A 148 -5.42 -9.72 -11.45
N ASP A 149 -4.38 -10.28 -12.07
CA ASP A 149 -3.54 -11.29 -11.39
C ASP A 149 -2.52 -10.57 -10.50
N ALA A 150 -2.88 -10.38 -9.22
CA ALA A 150 -2.04 -9.65 -8.27
C ALA A 150 -0.67 -10.31 -8.08
N ALA A 151 -0.58 -11.64 -8.11
CA ALA A 151 0.69 -12.36 -7.97
C ALA A 151 1.59 -12.16 -9.20
N ALA A 152 1.02 -12.22 -10.41
CA ALA A 152 1.77 -11.96 -11.63
C ALA A 152 2.25 -10.50 -11.69
N GLU A 153 1.39 -9.55 -11.34
CA GLU A 153 1.75 -8.14 -11.35
C GLU A 153 2.80 -7.81 -10.29
N ALA A 154 2.65 -8.30 -9.06
CA ALA A 154 3.63 -8.14 -7.99
C ALA A 154 5.04 -8.65 -8.39
N ARG A 155 5.11 -9.81 -9.06
CA ARG A 155 6.39 -10.33 -9.58
C ARG A 155 7.05 -9.39 -10.59
N ARG A 156 6.29 -8.69 -11.41
CA ARG A 156 6.83 -7.66 -12.32
C ARG A 156 7.49 -6.52 -11.57
N PHE A 157 6.97 -6.19 -10.39
CA PHE A 157 7.55 -5.20 -9.48
C PHE A 157 8.71 -5.74 -8.63
N GLY A 158 9.03 -7.03 -8.65
CA GLY A 158 10.01 -7.64 -7.74
C GLY A 158 9.47 -7.88 -6.33
N ILE A 159 8.15 -7.89 -6.18
CA ILE A 159 7.45 -8.26 -4.95
C ILE A 159 7.13 -9.76 -5.03
N ASP A 160 7.46 -10.51 -3.96
CA ASP A 160 7.17 -11.94 -3.87
C ASP A 160 5.66 -12.20 -3.85
N GLU A 161 5.22 -13.28 -4.47
CA GLU A 161 3.80 -13.65 -4.53
C GLU A 161 3.18 -13.90 -3.14
N THR A 162 4.00 -14.24 -2.15
CA THR A 162 3.55 -14.37 -0.76
C THR A 162 3.15 -13.03 -0.14
N MET A 163 3.64 -11.92 -0.70
CA MET A 163 3.31 -10.54 -0.32
C MET A 163 2.26 -9.91 -1.24
N ALA A 164 1.61 -10.70 -2.09
CA ALA A 164 0.55 -10.25 -2.97
C ALA A 164 -0.75 -11.01 -2.70
N ALA A 165 -1.89 -10.31 -2.75
CA ALA A 165 -3.21 -10.91 -2.62
C ALA A 165 -4.20 -10.34 -3.64
N ASN A 166 -5.06 -11.23 -4.16
CA ASN A 166 -6.24 -10.82 -4.92
C ASN A 166 -7.40 -10.60 -3.96
N TYR A 167 -8.14 -9.53 -4.15
CA TYR A 167 -9.37 -9.27 -3.40
C TYR A 167 -10.54 -8.96 -4.35
N HIS A 168 -11.78 -9.11 -3.86
CA HIS A 168 -12.96 -8.71 -4.62
C HIS A 168 -13.18 -7.21 -4.52
N CYS A 169 -13.34 -6.55 -5.67
CA CYS A 169 -13.60 -5.12 -5.79
C CYS A 169 -15.08 -4.83 -5.48
N ASP A 170 -15.47 -4.99 -4.23
CA ASP A 170 -16.79 -4.69 -3.69
C ASP A 170 -16.69 -4.29 -2.21
N GLU A 171 -17.80 -3.83 -1.62
CA GLU A 171 -17.86 -3.38 -0.22
C GLU A 171 -17.26 -4.40 0.75
N ALA A 172 -17.66 -5.68 0.67
CA ALA A 172 -17.18 -6.71 1.59
C ALA A 172 -15.69 -7.02 1.39
N GLY A 173 -15.22 -7.10 0.14
CA GLY A 173 -13.81 -7.32 -0.18
C GLY A 173 -12.93 -6.16 0.25
N THR A 174 -13.38 -4.94 0.03
CA THR A 174 -12.67 -3.72 0.46
C THR A 174 -12.57 -3.63 1.98
N ALA A 175 -13.67 -3.89 2.70
CA ALA A 175 -13.67 -3.90 4.17
C ALA A 175 -12.73 -4.98 4.74
N LEU A 176 -12.77 -6.21 4.17
CA LEU A 176 -11.85 -7.28 4.57
C LEU A 176 -10.40 -6.92 4.28
N ASN A 177 -10.15 -6.29 3.15
CA ASN A 177 -8.82 -5.85 2.74
C ASN A 177 -8.20 -4.91 3.78
N TYR A 178 -8.90 -3.84 4.16
CA TYR A 178 -8.42 -2.90 5.19
C TYR A 178 -8.30 -3.53 6.58
N GLN A 179 -9.18 -4.49 6.92
CA GLN A 179 -9.04 -5.25 8.16
C GLN A 179 -7.72 -6.04 8.17
N VAL A 180 -7.42 -6.76 7.10
CA VAL A 180 -6.21 -7.59 7.00
C VAL A 180 -4.95 -6.73 6.90
N ILE A 181 -4.99 -5.61 6.17
CA ILE A 181 -3.91 -4.62 6.17
C ILE A 181 -3.63 -4.15 7.61
N SER A 182 -4.67 -3.81 8.38
CA SER A 182 -4.52 -3.39 9.78
C SER A 182 -3.82 -4.46 10.63
N GLU A 183 -4.20 -5.73 10.49
CA GLU A 183 -3.58 -6.85 11.19
C GLU A 183 -2.10 -7.04 10.77
N ALA A 184 -1.80 -6.90 9.48
CA ALA A 184 -0.44 -6.97 8.97
C ALA A 184 0.44 -5.83 9.52
N ILE A 185 -0.06 -4.60 9.54
CA ILE A 185 0.64 -3.46 10.13
C ILE A 185 0.90 -3.68 11.62
N THR A 186 -0.10 -4.14 12.38
CA THR A 186 0.07 -4.47 13.81
C THR A 186 1.18 -5.50 14.01
N SER A 187 1.22 -6.55 13.17
CA SER A 187 2.28 -7.56 13.22
C SER A 187 3.67 -6.97 12.93
N VAL A 188 3.78 -6.13 11.89
CA VAL A 188 5.04 -5.46 11.54
C VAL A 188 5.48 -4.52 12.68
N ARG A 189 4.59 -3.77 13.29
CA ARG A 189 4.91 -2.85 14.40
C ARG A 189 5.35 -3.58 15.67
N ALA A 190 4.75 -4.74 15.96
CA ALA A 190 5.00 -5.50 17.18
C ALA A 190 6.24 -6.41 17.13
N SER A 191 6.71 -6.79 15.94
CA SER A 191 7.77 -7.82 15.78
C SER A 191 8.97 -7.28 15.01
N SER A 192 10.18 -7.70 15.35
CA SER A 192 11.38 -7.47 14.56
C SER A 192 11.52 -8.44 13.37
N ALA A 193 10.71 -9.50 13.33
CA ALA A 193 10.70 -10.44 12.23
C ALA A 193 9.96 -9.86 11.01
N PRO A 194 10.34 -10.27 9.78
CA PRO A 194 9.60 -9.95 8.57
C PRO A 194 8.14 -10.40 8.64
N LEU A 195 7.27 -9.76 7.88
CA LEU A 195 5.87 -10.13 7.76
C LEU A 195 5.74 -11.57 7.26
N SER A 196 4.97 -12.38 7.97
CA SER A 196 4.72 -13.77 7.57
C SER A 196 3.82 -13.83 6.33
N ALA A 197 4.07 -14.80 5.44
CA ALA A 197 3.21 -15.09 4.28
C ALA A 197 1.74 -15.39 4.65
N ASP A 198 1.49 -15.70 5.92
CA ASP A 198 0.15 -15.97 6.45
C ASP A 198 -0.75 -14.74 6.59
N TRP A 199 -0.18 -13.54 6.44
CA TRP A 199 -0.90 -12.27 6.58
C TRP A 199 -2.17 -12.21 5.71
N LYS A 200 -2.14 -12.81 4.52
CA LYS A 200 -3.21 -12.75 3.52
C LYS A 200 -4.23 -13.90 3.57
N LYS A 201 -4.09 -14.85 4.48
CA LYS A 201 -4.94 -16.07 4.53
C LYS A 201 -6.44 -15.77 4.48
N LYS A 202 -6.89 -14.72 5.16
CA LYS A 202 -8.32 -14.34 5.18
C LYS A 202 -8.79 -13.84 3.82
N ILE A 203 -7.98 -13.01 3.14
CA ILE A 203 -8.27 -12.50 1.80
C ILE A 203 -8.28 -13.64 0.80
N ASP A 204 -7.27 -14.51 0.81
CA ASP A 204 -7.17 -15.65 -0.10
C ASP A 204 -8.36 -16.62 0.09
N ALA A 205 -8.81 -16.84 1.33
CA ALA A 205 -9.97 -17.67 1.64
C ALA A 205 -11.28 -17.07 1.12
N ASP A 206 -11.50 -15.77 1.33
CA ASP A 206 -12.68 -15.05 0.82
C ASP A 206 -12.69 -15.05 -0.71
N TYR A 207 -11.56 -14.68 -1.32
CA TYR A 207 -11.42 -14.64 -2.78
C TYR A 207 -11.75 -15.99 -3.42
N LYS A 208 -11.20 -17.07 -2.87
CA LYS A 208 -11.47 -18.43 -3.34
C LYS A 208 -12.92 -18.86 -3.12
N LYS A 209 -13.50 -18.58 -1.94
CA LYS A 209 -14.88 -18.93 -1.58
C LYS A 209 -15.90 -18.27 -2.50
N ARG A 210 -15.62 -17.05 -2.94
CA ARG A 210 -16.49 -16.24 -3.80
C ARG A 210 -16.24 -16.42 -5.29
N GLY A 211 -15.48 -17.46 -5.68
CA GLY A 211 -15.28 -17.87 -7.07
C GLY A 211 -14.15 -17.15 -7.81
N GLY A 212 -13.27 -16.46 -7.09
CA GLY A 212 -12.04 -15.89 -7.65
C GLY A 212 -11.13 -17.00 -8.19
N LYS A 213 -10.59 -16.81 -9.39
CA LYS A 213 -9.60 -17.71 -10.00
C LYS A 213 -8.21 -17.11 -9.78
N ARG A 214 -7.25 -17.99 -9.44
CA ARG A 214 -5.82 -17.62 -9.44
C ARG A 214 -5.32 -17.43 -10.85
#